data_9e179a3e5aa4caa41cf3a74480693bdc
#
_entry.id   9e179a3e5aa4caa41cf3a74480693bdc
#
_cell.length_a   1.000
_cell.length_b   1.000
_cell.length_c   1.000
_cell.angle_alpha   90.00
_cell.angle_beta   90.00
_cell.angle_gamma   90.00
#
_symmetry.space_group_name_H-M   'P 1'
#
loop_
_entity.id
_entity.type
_entity.pdbx_description
1 polymer ?
#
loop_
_entity_poly.entity_id
_entity_poly.type
_entity_poly.pdbx_seq_one_letter_code
_entity_poly.pdbx_strand_id
1 'polypeptide(L)'
;DHRGYFLDRSFDLHYLLNKEKNIFPSIAIGVRDFVGTGLYSGEYIVATKSLGSKLKISGGMGWGRFAGTNSYSNIFGKSRGDKFIGVGGTFQIDNLFSGNNSPFFSVSYKLNEKIQFISEISSDSYSSETSSSKGFTRRNDLNLGLRYNIDPSLSILATFIHGDALGLSLNMGINPKNSPYKSGIEPAPMPLLKNKFYIDTLKSEDAIFDESKRLLHLEGIELKTLKISDEVVEVAVFNRRYINISQMIGRVTRIFSLTSPPNIREFKISIIDYNSSLFVSEISIKRQSFEANELEFDGPDKLWNSVEINNSEKQFFKNNNEDTQNISWSLYPYLDVMLFDPHAPIRYHLGAELKARYKFLSSNSISGSFKQPLAGTMDDVKRGPKPGLPNVRSDFMFYHRDIGSSPYINYLTFDQYLKPIPNLYALINIGLLELMHAGVRTEIIWKNNKKPYGFGLDLAKVQKRETVGTFRLKNEHYSTYLASVYYDLPNDWVVKIDSGKYLAGDLGSTISIKRTFNNGWQFGAYATLTDVPFSTYGEGSFEKGLTIRAPISWFTGKKSRSITHAVIKPITGDGGAKLELSEDKYLYYVVSEYDAKNISDNWKRVFR
;
A
#
# COMPACT_ATOMS: atom_id res chain seq x y z
N ASP A 1 30.98 -14.47 9.56
CA ASP A 1 31.44 -15.55 8.64
C ASP A 1 30.63 -15.47 7.35
N HIS A 2 31.05 -14.56 6.45
CA HIS A 2 30.36 -14.38 5.16
C HIS A 2 30.75 -15.54 4.25
N ARG A 3 29.86 -16.47 4.02
CA ARG A 3 30.03 -17.67 3.18
C ARG A 3 30.29 -17.38 1.68
N GLY A 4 31.15 -16.39 1.38
CA GLY A 4 31.53 -16.05 0.00
C GLY A 4 30.51 -15.28 -0.82
N TYR A 5 29.41 -14.77 -0.21
CA TYR A 5 28.42 -13.91 -0.85
C TYR A 5 28.45 -12.53 -0.22
N PHE A 6 28.57 -11.50 -1.06
CA PHE A 6 28.38 -10.12 -0.63
C PHE A 6 26.90 -9.74 -0.90
N LEU A 7 26.17 -9.47 0.16
CA LEU A 7 24.77 -9.05 0.07
C LEU A 7 24.70 -7.54 0.27
N ASP A 8 24.27 -6.84 -0.76
CA ASP A 8 24.04 -5.39 -0.73
C ASP A 8 22.56 -5.07 -0.89
N ARG A 9 22.17 -3.92 -0.35
CA ARG A 9 20.81 -3.37 -0.44
C ARG A 9 20.89 -2.06 -1.16
N SER A 10 20.22 -1.98 -2.28
CA SER A 10 20.25 -0.78 -3.10
C SER A 10 18.86 -0.45 -3.66
N PHE A 11 18.71 0.80 -4.06
CA PHE A 11 17.61 1.25 -4.88
C PHE A 11 18.15 1.69 -6.22
N ASP A 12 17.50 1.28 -7.29
CA ASP A 12 17.80 1.73 -8.63
C ASP A 12 16.67 2.67 -9.09
N LEU A 13 17.04 3.81 -9.68
CA LEU A 13 16.11 4.75 -10.27
C LEU A 13 16.38 4.84 -11.77
N HIS A 14 15.35 4.68 -12.57
CA HIS A 14 15.39 4.85 -14.02
C HIS A 14 14.26 5.79 -14.45
N TYR A 15 14.63 6.88 -15.14
CA TYR A 15 13.68 7.89 -15.58
C TYR A 15 13.79 8.14 -17.08
N LEU A 16 12.65 8.02 -17.79
CA LEU A 16 12.56 8.28 -19.20
C LEU A 16 12.38 9.78 -19.44
N LEU A 17 13.42 10.43 -20.00
CA LEU A 17 13.43 11.86 -20.29
C LEU A 17 12.55 12.18 -21.51
N ASN A 18 12.67 11.39 -22.58
CA ASN A 18 11.80 11.50 -23.74
C ASN A 18 11.48 10.14 -24.35
N LYS A 19 10.30 10.03 -24.96
CA LYS A 19 9.90 8.83 -25.71
C LYS A 19 10.49 8.85 -27.11
N GLU A 20 10.70 7.66 -27.67
CA GLU A 20 11.07 7.48 -29.06
C GLU A 20 10.04 8.11 -30.01
N LYS A 21 10.51 8.90 -30.99
CA LYS A 21 9.68 9.50 -32.05
C LYS A 21 10.43 9.48 -33.38
N ASN A 22 9.83 8.90 -34.41
CA ASN A 22 10.39 8.85 -35.76
C ASN A 22 11.90 8.50 -35.76
N ILE A 23 12.77 9.46 -36.10
CA ILE A 23 14.22 9.31 -36.14
C ILE A 23 14.88 9.42 -34.76
N PHE A 24 14.25 10.17 -33.82
CA PHE A 24 14.84 10.42 -32.49
C PHE A 24 14.68 9.22 -31.57
N PRO A 25 15.78 8.75 -30.92
CA PRO A 25 15.72 7.68 -29.93
C PRO A 25 14.98 8.14 -28.65
N SER A 26 14.52 7.21 -27.87
CA SER A 26 14.19 7.49 -26.48
C SER A 26 15.47 7.72 -25.67
N ILE A 27 15.43 8.67 -24.73
CA ILE A 27 16.56 8.95 -23.83
C ILE A 27 16.10 8.73 -22.42
N ALA A 28 16.91 7.99 -21.65
CA ALA A 28 16.68 7.76 -20.24
C ALA A 28 17.94 8.02 -19.42
N ILE A 29 17.72 8.37 -18.16
CA ILE A 29 18.75 8.54 -17.14
C ILE A 29 18.51 7.52 -16.04
N GLY A 30 19.59 6.93 -15.52
CA GLY A 30 19.50 5.99 -14.42
C GLY A 30 20.58 6.21 -13.38
N VAL A 31 20.22 5.89 -12.15
CA VAL A 31 21.10 5.86 -10.99
C VAL A 31 20.94 4.50 -10.33
N ARG A 32 22.03 3.80 -10.17
CA ARG A 32 22.11 2.48 -9.58
C ARG A 32 22.78 2.55 -8.21
N ASP A 33 22.33 1.69 -7.30
CA ASP A 33 22.78 1.67 -5.91
C ASP A 33 22.63 3.04 -5.23
N PHE A 34 21.49 3.67 -5.50
CA PHE A 34 21.10 4.91 -4.87
C PHE A 34 20.63 4.64 -3.43
N VAL A 35 21.30 5.23 -2.42
CA VAL A 35 21.04 4.97 -1.00
C VAL A 35 21.45 3.55 -0.52
N GLY A 36 22.28 2.84 -1.26
CA GLY A 36 22.91 1.57 -0.84
C GLY A 36 24.20 1.78 -0.09
N THR A 37 25.10 0.77 -0.16
CA THR A 37 26.45 0.87 0.39
C THR A 37 27.41 1.73 -0.47
N GLY A 38 27.00 2.05 -1.68
CA GLY A 38 27.81 2.74 -2.67
C GLY A 38 28.82 1.85 -3.40
N LEU A 39 28.95 0.58 -3.00
CA LEU A 39 29.89 -0.37 -3.61
C LEU A 39 29.58 -0.62 -5.08
N TYR A 40 28.28 -0.67 -5.42
CA TYR A 40 27.77 -0.91 -6.77
C TYR A 40 27.21 0.35 -7.43
N SER A 41 27.51 1.54 -6.87
CA SER A 41 26.97 2.79 -7.36
C SER A 41 27.45 3.12 -8.76
N GLY A 42 26.53 3.55 -9.60
CA GLY A 42 26.81 4.02 -10.95
C GLY A 42 25.63 4.74 -11.56
N GLU A 43 25.95 5.70 -12.41
CA GLU A 43 24.95 6.49 -13.12
C GLU A 43 25.12 6.26 -14.62
N TYR A 44 24.04 6.46 -15.38
CA TYR A 44 24.11 6.35 -16.82
C TYR A 44 23.09 7.22 -17.53
N ILE A 45 23.41 7.58 -18.76
CA ILE A 45 22.52 8.15 -19.76
C ILE A 45 22.48 7.19 -20.93
N VAL A 46 21.30 6.79 -21.40
CA VAL A 46 21.14 5.82 -22.48
C VAL A 46 20.15 6.31 -23.52
N ALA A 47 20.52 6.17 -24.78
CA ALA A 47 19.63 6.35 -25.92
C ALA A 47 19.23 4.98 -26.48
N THR A 48 17.94 4.77 -26.75
CA THR A 48 17.41 3.50 -27.30
C THR A 48 16.58 3.77 -28.54
N LYS A 49 16.83 3.00 -29.60
CA LYS A 49 16.13 3.08 -30.88
C LYS A 49 15.60 1.71 -31.30
N SER A 50 14.34 1.67 -31.70
CA SER A 50 13.71 0.48 -32.29
C SER A 50 13.82 0.58 -33.82
N LEU A 51 14.38 -0.45 -34.45
CA LEU A 51 14.49 -0.60 -35.90
C LEU A 51 13.48 -1.68 -36.34
N GLY A 52 12.32 -1.22 -36.73
CA GLY A 52 11.15 -2.09 -36.96
C GLY A 52 10.62 -2.71 -35.66
N SER A 53 9.94 -3.86 -35.78
CA SER A 53 9.32 -4.54 -34.63
C SER A 53 10.24 -5.52 -33.90
N LYS A 54 11.36 -5.89 -34.51
CA LYS A 54 12.22 -6.99 -34.02
C LYS A 54 13.55 -6.55 -33.43
N LEU A 55 14.14 -5.48 -33.94
CA LEU A 55 15.48 -5.05 -33.55
C LEU A 55 15.43 -3.79 -32.67
N LYS A 56 16.14 -3.81 -31.55
CA LYS A 56 16.31 -2.66 -30.67
C LYS A 56 17.80 -2.49 -30.38
N ILE A 57 18.28 -1.25 -30.52
CA ILE A 57 19.67 -0.87 -30.28
C ILE A 57 19.68 0.17 -29.18
N SER A 58 20.62 0.02 -28.23
CA SER A 58 20.84 1.01 -27.17
C SER A 58 22.31 1.32 -27.06
N GLY A 59 22.62 2.59 -26.83
CA GLY A 59 23.99 3.05 -26.56
C GLY A 59 23.95 4.14 -25.51
N GLY A 60 24.96 4.20 -24.66
CA GLY A 60 24.96 5.13 -23.54
C GLY A 60 26.37 5.41 -23.00
N MET A 61 26.39 6.31 -22.01
CA MET A 61 27.56 6.64 -21.20
C MET A 61 27.28 6.36 -19.75
N GLY A 62 28.21 5.72 -19.07
CA GLY A 62 28.11 5.36 -17.66
C GLY A 62 29.25 5.94 -16.82
N TRP A 63 28.93 6.24 -15.56
CA TRP A 63 29.84 6.73 -14.53
C TRP A 63 29.91 5.75 -13.38
N GLY A 64 30.86 5.96 -12.47
CA GLY A 64 31.02 5.09 -11.30
C GLY A 64 31.37 3.66 -11.70
N ARG A 65 30.57 2.68 -11.29
CA ARG A 65 30.73 1.28 -11.65
C ARG A 65 30.75 1.06 -13.17
N PHE A 66 29.97 1.84 -13.91
CA PHE A 66 29.88 1.75 -15.38
C PHE A 66 31.05 2.44 -16.12
N ALA A 67 32.07 2.96 -15.42
CA ALA A 67 33.26 3.53 -15.98
C ALA A 67 34.51 2.65 -15.76
N GLY A 68 34.30 1.33 -15.65
CA GLY A 68 35.37 0.40 -15.31
C GLY A 68 36.32 0.04 -16.46
N THR A 69 35.87 0.12 -17.71
CA THR A 69 36.66 -0.22 -18.90
C THR A 69 36.53 0.83 -19.97
N ASN A 70 37.62 1.05 -20.79
CA ASN A 70 37.61 2.01 -21.87
C ASN A 70 37.14 3.40 -21.44
N SER A 71 37.58 3.84 -20.25
CA SER A 71 37.12 5.08 -19.63
C SER A 71 37.85 6.32 -20.19
N TYR A 72 37.06 7.40 -20.28
CA TYR A 72 37.53 8.74 -20.66
C TYR A 72 37.47 9.67 -19.47
N SER A 73 38.22 10.76 -19.52
CA SER A 73 38.12 11.83 -18.53
C SER A 73 36.68 12.36 -18.44
N ASN A 74 36.29 12.77 -17.24
CA ASN A 74 34.90 13.22 -16.98
C ASN A 74 34.51 14.39 -17.90
N ILE A 75 33.43 14.21 -18.65
CA ILE A 75 32.87 15.24 -19.56
C ILE A 75 32.43 16.49 -18.76
N PHE A 76 32.04 16.32 -17.50
CA PHE A 76 31.58 17.41 -16.62
C PHE A 76 32.70 17.98 -15.71
N GLY A 77 33.95 17.52 -15.87
CA GLY A 77 35.10 18.06 -15.14
C GLY A 77 35.14 17.79 -13.62
N LYS A 78 34.24 16.99 -13.09
CA LYS A 78 34.13 16.71 -11.66
C LYS A 78 34.80 15.38 -11.31
N SER A 79 35.73 15.36 -10.34
CA SER A 79 36.31 14.12 -9.81
C SER A 79 35.29 13.40 -8.90
N ARG A 80 35.28 12.07 -8.96
CA ARG A 80 34.50 11.24 -8.02
C ARG A 80 35.32 11.06 -6.76
N GLY A 81 34.69 11.31 -5.60
CA GLY A 81 35.28 11.02 -4.31
C GLY A 81 35.56 9.51 -4.14
N ASP A 82 36.32 9.17 -3.11
CA ASP A 82 36.62 7.77 -2.78
C ASP A 82 35.36 6.93 -2.67
N LYS A 83 35.48 5.64 -3.06
CA LYS A 83 34.41 4.68 -2.89
C LYS A 83 34.01 4.65 -1.41
N PHE A 84 32.84 5.13 -1.10
CA PHE A 84 32.33 5.06 0.26
C PHE A 84 31.97 3.60 0.58
N ILE A 85 32.87 2.93 1.26
CA ILE A 85 32.58 1.63 1.89
C ILE A 85 32.25 1.95 3.35
N GLY A 86 31.02 2.40 3.58
CA GLY A 86 30.60 2.85 4.91
C GLY A 86 29.22 2.33 5.29
N VAL A 87 28.61 3.02 6.23
CA VAL A 87 27.25 2.73 6.67
C VAL A 87 26.30 3.00 5.50
N GLY A 88 25.69 1.96 4.95
CA GLY A 88 24.71 2.08 3.85
C GLY A 88 23.53 2.97 4.24
N GLY A 89 22.87 3.53 3.24
CA GLY A 89 21.66 4.34 3.42
C GLY A 89 21.88 5.85 3.42
N THR A 90 23.06 6.34 3.09
CA THR A 90 23.34 7.77 2.91
C THR A 90 23.20 8.18 1.45
N PHE A 91 22.64 9.37 1.21
CA PHE A 91 22.58 9.95 -0.13
C PHE A 91 23.94 10.56 -0.52
N GLN A 92 24.55 10.02 -1.57
CA GLN A 92 25.81 10.55 -2.11
C GLN A 92 25.57 11.44 -3.34
N ILE A 93 24.82 12.51 -3.17
CA ILE A 93 24.44 13.42 -4.26
C ILE A 93 25.70 14.01 -4.93
N ASP A 94 26.74 14.29 -4.18
CA ASP A 94 27.97 14.89 -4.67
C ASP A 94 28.76 13.99 -5.64
N ASN A 95 28.56 12.69 -5.59
CA ASN A 95 29.19 11.72 -6.47
C ASN A 95 28.41 11.45 -7.77
N LEU A 96 27.20 11.99 -7.92
CA LEU A 96 26.39 11.75 -9.11
C LEU A 96 27.06 12.33 -10.36
N PHE A 97 27.19 11.50 -11.42
CA PHE A 97 27.79 11.84 -12.72
C PHE A 97 29.21 12.41 -12.60
N SER A 98 29.97 11.96 -11.61
CA SER A 98 31.35 12.38 -11.33
C SER A 98 32.36 11.27 -11.61
N GLY A 99 33.64 11.63 -11.78
CA GLY A 99 34.70 10.71 -12.15
C GLY A 99 34.69 10.33 -13.65
N ASN A 100 35.52 9.36 -14.03
CA ASN A 100 35.58 8.89 -15.41
C ASN A 100 34.26 8.35 -15.91
N ASN A 101 34.08 8.34 -17.22
CA ASN A 101 32.91 7.76 -17.89
C ASN A 101 33.33 6.78 -18.99
N SER A 102 32.44 5.83 -19.30
CA SER A 102 32.69 4.84 -20.38
C SER A 102 31.43 4.62 -21.22
N PRO A 103 31.61 4.41 -22.54
CA PRO A 103 30.50 4.02 -23.38
C PRO A 103 30.11 2.55 -23.14
N PHE A 104 28.82 2.25 -23.27
CA PHE A 104 28.28 0.91 -23.34
C PHE A 104 27.29 0.79 -24.49
N PHE A 105 27.08 -0.43 -24.97
CA PHE A 105 26.23 -0.67 -26.12
C PHE A 105 25.46 -1.99 -25.96
N SER A 106 24.22 -2.03 -26.43
CA SER A 106 23.45 -3.28 -26.46
C SER A 106 22.55 -3.40 -27.68
N VAL A 107 22.36 -4.63 -28.11
CA VAL A 107 21.43 -5.01 -29.18
C VAL A 107 20.51 -6.09 -28.68
N SER A 108 19.23 -5.95 -28.95
CA SER A 108 18.27 -7.02 -28.71
C SER A 108 17.45 -7.33 -29.95
N TYR A 109 17.32 -8.63 -30.26
CA TYR A 109 16.61 -9.12 -31.43
C TYR A 109 15.51 -10.10 -31.02
N LYS A 110 14.26 -9.77 -31.36
CA LYS A 110 13.10 -10.65 -31.16
C LYS A 110 12.98 -11.61 -32.34
N LEU A 111 13.26 -12.88 -32.10
CA LEU A 111 13.04 -13.92 -33.11
C LEU A 111 11.53 -14.11 -33.34
N ASN A 112 10.77 -14.19 -32.25
CA ASN A 112 9.31 -14.23 -32.20
C ASN A 112 8.81 -13.66 -30.86
N GLU A 113 7.50 -13.75 -30.55
CA GLU A 113 6.92 -13.23 -29.32
C GLU A 113 7.47 -13.90 -28.04
N LYS A 114 7.99 -15.13 -28.16
CA LYS A 114 8.50 -15.89 -27.02
C LYS A 114 10.01 -15.80 -26.85
N ILE A 115 10.77 -15.63 -27.93
CA ILE A 115 12.24 -15.75 -27.91
C ILE A 115 12.88 -14.41 -28.30
N GLN A 116 13.79 -13.93 -27.45
CA GLN A 116 14.58 -12.72 -27.67
C GLN A 116 16.06 -12.98 -27.37
N PHE A 117 16.93 -12.65 -28.30
CA PHE A 117 18.38 -12.61 -28.13
C PHE A 117 18.80 -11.22 -27.66
N ILE A 118 19.78 -11.17 -26.76
CA ILE A 118 20.36 -9.94 -26.20
C ILE A 118 21.87 -10.07 -26.30
N SER A 119 22.51 -9.01 -26.76
CA SER A 119 23.98 -8.88 -26.75
C SER A 119 24.33 -7.51 -26.19
N GLU A 120 25.32 -7.46 -25.32
CA GLU A 120 25.76 -6.23 -24.65
C GLU A 120 27.30 -6.17 -24.63
N ILE A 121 27.84 -5.01 -24.91
CA ILE A 121 29.22 -4.64 -24.58
C ILE A 121 29.14 -3.82 -23.30
N SER A 122 29.60 -4.43 -22.20
CA SER A 122 29.53 -3.85 -20.86
C SER A 122 30.77 -3.03 -20.54
N SER A 123 30.56 -1.84 -19.99
CA SER A 123 31.63 -0.98 -19.48
C SER A 123 31.99 -1.26 -18.00
N ASP A 124 31.28 -2.16 -17.31
CA ASP A 124 31.61 -2.57 -15.96
C ASP A 124 32.82 -3.50 -15.94
N SER A 125 33.85 -3.16 -15.16
CA SER A 125 35.05 -3.99 -14.99
C SER A 125 34.86 -5.11 -13.98
N TYR A 126 33.79 -5.08 -13.18
CA TYR A 126 33.53 -6.04 -12.07
C TYR A 126 34.71 -6.17 -11.11
N SER A 127 35.44 -5.06 -10.87
CA SER A 127 36.68 -5.06 -10.10
C SER A 127 36.51 -5.62 -8.68
N SER A 128 35.34 -5.39 -8.06
CA SER A 128 35.05 -5.91 -6.71
C SER A 128 34.86 -7.43 -6.68
N GLU A 129 34.24 -7.99 -7.73
CA GLU A 129 33.95 -9.42 -7.85
C GLU A 129 35.17 -10.19 -8.36
N THR A 130 35.91 -9.64 -9.32
CA THR A 130 37.10 -10.29 -9.93
C THR A 130 38.30 -10.26 -9.00
N SER A 131 38.40 -9.31 -8.06
CA SER A 131 39.44 -9.27 -7.03
C SER A 131 39.25 -10.29 -5.89
N SER A 132 38.06 -10.88 -5.78
CA SER A 132 37.78 -11.92 -4.81
C SER A 132 38.28 -13.28 -5.30
N SER A 133 38.97 -14.06 -4.44
CA SER A 133 39.41 -15.42 -4.74
C SER A 133 38.30 -16.41 -5.09
N LYS A 134 37.04 -16.03 -4.89
CA LYS A 134 35.83 -16.80 -5.21
C LYS A 134 34.98 -16.18 -6.30
N GLY A 135 35.46 -15.10 -6.95
CA GLY A 135 34.79 -14.43 -8.05
C GLY A 135 34.93 -15.19 -9.36
N PHE A 136 34.35 -14.62 -10.41
CA PHE A 136 34.54 -15.09 -11.79
C PHE A 136 35.72 -14.40 -12.46
N THR A 137 36.20 -14.97 -13.60
CA THR A 137 37.26 -14.40 -14.39
C THR A 137 36.66 -13.62 -15.57
N ARG A 138 36.87 -12.30 -15.61
CA ARG A 138 36.43 -11.50 -16.74
C ARG A 138 37.39 -11.70 -17.93
N ARG A 139 36.94 -12.36 -19.00
CA ARG A 139 37.74 -12.66 -20.20
C ARG A 139 37.49 -11.65 -21.33
N ASN A 140 36.30 -11.08 -21.41
CA ASN A 140 35.92 -10.08 -22.40
C ASN A 140 34.77 -9.19 -21.89
N ASP A 141 34.39 -8.18 -22.69
CA ASP A 141 33.34 -7.21 -22.37
C ASP A 141 31.96 -7.63 -22.91
N LEU A 142 31.89 -8.76 -23.61
CA LEU A 142 30.69 -9.23 -24.28
C LEU A 142 29.83 -10.08 -23.35
N ASN A 143 28.57 -9.67 -23.21
CA ASN A 143 27.53 -10.44 -22.57
C ASN A 143 26.51 -10.90 -23.60
N LEU A 144 26.05 -12.15 -23.48
CA LEU A 144 25.03 -12.73 -24.32
C LEU A 144 23.86 -13.18 -23.48
N GLY A 145 22.64 -13.00 -23.95
CA GLY A 145 21.41 -13.39 -23.26
C GLY A 145 20.37 -14.00 -24.20
N LEU A 146 19.69 -15.00 -23.70
CA LEU A 146 18.53 -15.62 -24.35
C LEU A 146 17.34 -15.52 -23.39
N ARG A 147 16.35 -14.73 -23.77
CA ARG A 147 15.09 -14.61 -23.00
C ARG A 147 14.00 -15.48 -23.64
N TYR A 148 13.34 -16.26 -22.79
CA TYR A 148 12.16 -17.00 -23.14
C TYR A 148 10.96 -16.47 -22.34
N ASN A 149 9.99 -15.87 -23.01
CA ASN A 149 8.73 -15.39 -22.40
C ASN A 149 7.74 -16.54 -22.36
N ILE A 150 7.42 -17.02 -21.17
CA ILE A 150 6.39 -18.04 -20.94
C ILE A 150 5.03 -17.41 -21.21
N ASP A 151 4.80 -16.22 -20.61
CA ASP A 151 3.66 -15.35 -20.84
C ASP A 151 4.09 -13.87 -20.68
N PRO A 152 3.20 -12.87 -20.87
CA PRO A 152 3.56 -11.46 -20.75
C PRO A 152 4.11 -11.03 -19.37
N SER A 153 3.87 -11.81 -18.33
CA SER A 153 4.29 -11.51 -16.95
C SER A 153 5.43 -12.39 -16.44
N LEU A 154 5.75 -13.49 -17.13
CA LEU A 154 6.73 -14.47 -16.68
C LEU A 154 7.75 -14.78 -17.78
N SER A 155 9.03 -14.57 -17.51
CA SER A 155 10.10 -14.91 -18.43
C SER A 155 11.32 -15.51 -17.74
N ILE A 156 12.02 -16.38 -18.47
CA ILE A 156 13.32 -16.94 -18.09
C ILE A 156 14.38 -16.26 -18.95
N LEU A 157 15.48 -15.83 -18.33
CA LEU A 157 16.64 -15.26 -19.01
C LEU A 157 17.87 -16.08 -18.66
N ALA A 158 18.44 -16.74 -19.66
CA ALA A 158 19.75 -17.37 -19.58
C ALA A 158 20.78 -16.38 -20.10
N THR A 159 21.90 -16.23 -19.39
CA THR A 159 22.97 -15.28 -19.74
C THR A 159 24.32 -16.00 -19.72
N PHE A 160 25.20 -15.58 -20.64
CA PHE A 160 26.61 -15.88 -20.61
C PHE A 160 27.37 -14.55 -20.48
N ILE A 161 28.06 -14.36 -19.36
CA ILE A 161 28.56 -13.07 -18.92
C ILE A 161 30.10 -13.10 -18.98
N HIS A 162 30.67 -12.11 -19.63
CA HIS A 162 32.12 -11.84 -19.71
C HIS A 162 33.01 -13.01 -20.17
N GLY A 163 32.43 -13.97 -20.90
CA GLY A 163 33.12 -15.14 -21.41
C GLY A 163 33.46 -16.20 -20.38
N ASP A 164 32.88 -16.14 -19.16
CA ASP A 164 33.21 -17.04 -18.05
C ASP A 164 31.99 -17.57 -17.29
N ALA A 165 31.03 -16.71 -17.00
CA ALA A 165 29.93 -17.05 -16.07
C ALA A 165 28.61 -17.33 -16.80
N LEU A 166 27.89 -18.36 -16.35
CA LEU A 166 26.52 -18.64 -16.76
C LEU A 166 25.54 -18.15 -15.68
N GLY A 167 24.51 -17.44 -16.09
CA GLY A 167 23.43 -16.97 -15.24
C GLY A 167 22.08 -17.45 -15.71
N LEU A 168 21.19 -17.72 -14.76
CA LEU A 168 19.78 -18.02 -15.01
C LEU A 168 18.91 -17.14 -14.11
N SER A 169 18.00 -16.38 -14.71
CA SER A 169 17.09 -15.49 -14.00
C SER A 169 15.65 -15.82 -14.34
N LEU A 170 14.80 -15.92 -13.32
CA LEU A 170 13.35 -15.96 -13.46
C LEU A 170 12.81 -14.56 -13.17
N ASN A 171 12.11 -13.97 -14.15
CA ASN A 171 11.53 -12.65 -14.03
C ASN A 171 10.01 -12.78 -14.01
N MET A 172 9.39 -12.31 -12.93
CA MET A 172 7.95 -12.25 -12.79
C MET A 172 7.52 -10.80 -12.60
N GLY A 173 6.66 -10.32 -13.50
CA GLY A 173 6.08 -8.99 -13.46
C GLY A 173 4.61 -9.03 -13.07
N ILE A 174 4.22 -8.26 -12.07
CA ILE A 174 2.82 -8.04 -11.72
C ILE A 174 2.44 -6.64 -12.19
N ASN A 175 1.47 -6.53 -13.09
CA ASN A 175 0.92 -5.25 -13.50
C ASN A 175 -0.38 -4.97 -12.72
N PRO A 176 -0.36 -4.12 -11.70
CA PRO A 176 -1.54 -3.82 -10.89
C PRO A 176 -2.72 -3.25 -11.70
N LYS A 177 -2.46 -2.60 -12.83
CA LYS A 177 -3.50 -2.04 -13.71
C LYS A 177 -4.32 -3.12 -14.42
N ASN A 178 -3.75 -4.28 -14.64
CA ASN A 178 -4.37 -5.37 -15.39
C ASN A 178 -4.68 -6.52 -14.43
N SER A 179 -5.93 -6.60 -13.97
CA SER A 179 -6.39 -7.78 -13.24
C SER A 179 -6.29 -9.03 -14.12
N PRO A 180 -5.91 -10.20 -13.58
CA PRO A 180 -5.97 -11.47 -14.29
C PRO A 180 -7.41 -11.83 -14.74
N TYR A 181 -8.40 -11.25 -14.11
CA TYR A 181 -9.81 -11.40 -14.46
C TYR A 181 -10.26 -10.25 -15.37
N LYS A 182 -10.42 -10.53 -16.66
CA LYS A 182 -10.69 -9.53 -17.70
C LYS A 182 -12.13 -8.96 -17.67
N SER A 183 -13.09 -9.68 -17.10
CA SER A 183 -14.49 -9.27 -17.06
C SER A 183 -15.24 -9.98 -15.94
N GLY A 184 -16.45 -9.52 -15.61
CA GLY A 184 -17.42 -10.28 -14.83
C GLY A 184 -17.22 -10.28 -13.31
N ILE A 185 -16.30 -9.48 -12.77
CA ILE A 185 -16.20 -9.29 -11.31
C ILE A 185 -17.48 -8.65 -10.79
N GLU A 186 -18.18 -7.88 -11.63
CA GLU A 186 -19.36 -7.12 -11.22
C GLU A 186 -20.57 -7.49 -12.07
N PRO A 187 -21.69 -7.94 -11.45
CA PRO A 187 -22.93 -8.06 -12.18
C PRO A 187 -23.38 -6.69 -12.69
N ALA A 188 -24.06 -6.68 -13.83
CA ALA A 188 -24.68 -5.46 -14.35
C ALA A 188 -25.60 -4.84 -13.28
N PRO A 189 -25.68 -3.51 -13.21
CA PRO A 189 -26.67 -2.86 -12.35
C PRO A 189 -28.09 -3.26 -12.74
N MET A 190 -29.01 -3.26 -11.80
CA MET A 190 -30.41 -3.41 -12.11
C MET A 190 -30.84 -2.31 -13.09
N PRO A 191 -31.53 -2.62 -14.20
CA PRO A 191 -32.01 -1.60 -15.13
C PRO A 191 -33.04 -0.69 -14.43
N LEU A 192 -32.97 0.61 -14.67
CA LEU A 192 -34.05 1.51 -14.31
C LEU A 192 -35.22 1.23 -15.26
N LEU A 193 -36.24 0.58 -14.77
CA LEU A 193 -37.43 0.29 -15.54
C LEU A 193 -38.17 1.60 -15.81
N LYS A 194 -38.37 1.94 -17.10
CA LYS A 194 -39.22 3.07 -17.50
C LYS A 194 -40.70 2.85 -17.14
N ASN A 195 -41.10 1.64 -16.74
CA ASN A 195 -42.45 1.26 -16.40
C ASN A 195 -42.66 1.23 -14.89
N LYS A 196 -43.56 2.07 -14.42
CA LYS A 196 -43.95 2.30 -13.02
C LYS A 196 -44.65 1.12 -12.32
N PHE A 197 -44.71 -0.08 -12.92
CA PHE A 197 -45.49 -1.23 -12.42
C PHE A 197 -44.99 -1.81 -11.10
N TYR A 198 -43.74 -1.56 -10.72
CA TYR A 198 -43.19 -2.12 -9.48
C TYR A 198 -43.67 -1.36 -8.21
N ILE A 199 -44.05 -0.10 -8.37
CA ILE A 199 -44.32 0.83 -7.26
C ILE A 199 -45.73 0.66 -6.71
N ASP A 200 -46.71 0.23 -7.56
CA ASP A 200 -48.10 0.10 -7.14
C ASP A 200 -48.35 -1.02 -6.11
N THR A 201 -47.39 -1.91 -5.93
CA THR A 201 -47.47 -3.00 -4.92
C THR A 201 -46.87 -2.62 -3.59
N LEU A 202 -45.99 -1.60 -3.51
CA LEU A 202 -45.32 -1.16 -2.28
C LEU A 202 -46.08 0.01 -1.65
N LYS A 203 -47.10 -0.29 -0.85
CA LYS A 203 -48.03 0.72 -0.30
C LYS A 203 -47.64 1.27 1.07
N SER A 204 -46.60 0.72 1.74
CA SER A 204 -46.20 1.15 3.09
C SER A 204 -44.68 1.35 3.17
N GLU A 205 -44.23 2.18 4.12
CA GLU A 205 -42.82 2.40 4.39
C GLU A 205 -42.10 1.09 4.75
N ASP A 206 -42.76 0.20 5.54
CA ASP A 206 -42.21 -1.11 5.89
C ASP A 206 -42.01 -2.00 4.65
N ALA A 207 -42.98 -2.03 3.72
CA ALA A 207 -42.83 -2.80 2.48
C ALA A 207 -41.71 -2.27 1.59
N ILE A 208 -41.54 -0.95 1.52
CA ILE A 208 -40.41 -0.31 0.83
C ILE A 208 -39.09 -0.66 1.51
N PHE A 209 -39.05 -0.63 2.85
CA PHE A 209 -37.87 -0.98 3.62
C PHE A 209 -37.45 -2.44 3.36
N ASP A 210 -38.38 -3.39 3.48
CA ASP A 210 -38.08 -4.83 3.34
C ASP A 210 -37.60 -5.17 1.91
N GLU A 211 -38.27 -4.64 0.89
CA GLU A 211 -37.86 -4.89 -0.50
C GLU A 211 -36.53 -4.20 -0.82
N SER A 212 -36.33 -2.95 -0.41
CA SER A 212 -35.05 -2.26 -0.59
C SER A 212 -33.93 -2.96 0.15
N LYS A 213 -34.16 -3.44 1.37
CA LYS A 213 -33.20 -4.22 2.17
C LYS A 213 -32.81 -5.51 1.45
N ARG A 214 -33.80 -6.23 0.88
CA ARG A 214 -33.56 -7.46 0.11
C ARG A 214 -32.70 -7.19 -1.14
N LEU A 215 -33.04 -6.14 -1.92
CA LEU A 215 -32.31 -5.78 -3.14
C LEU A 215 -30.89 -5.29 -2.83
N LEU A 216 -30.72 -4.45 -1.82
CA LEU A 216 -29.41 -3.96 -1.37
C LEU A 216 -28.53 -5.10 -0.84
N HIS A 217 -29.13 -6.08 -0.15
CA HIS A 217 -28.40 -7.25 0.33
C HIS A 217 -27.77 -8.06 -0.82
N LEU A 218 -28.50 -8.23 -1.93
CA LEU A 218 -27.96 -8.89 -3.14
C LEU A 218 -26.76 -8.14 -3.72
N GLU A 219 -26.71 -6.82 -3.54
CA GLU A 219 -25.58 -5.97 -3.90
C GLU A 219 -24.46 -5.95 -2.84
N GLY A 220 -24.62 -6.62 -1.71
CA GLY A 220 -23.67 -6.61 -0.61
C GLY A 220 -23.65 -5.28 0.15
N ILE A 221 -24.79 -4.59 0.16
CA ILE A 221 -25.03 -3.35 0.91
C ILE A 221 -26.10 -3.64 1.96
N GLU A 222 -25.90 -3.20 3.19
CA GLU A 222 -26.88 -3.35 4.25
C GLU A 222 -27.64 -2.06 4.49
N LEU A 223 -28.95 -2.08 4.30
CA LEU A 223 -29.85 -1.02 4.72
C LEU A 223 -30.05 -1.07 6.23
N LYS A 224 -29.85 0.04 6.92
CA LYS A 224 -29.99 0.15 8.37
C LYS A 224 -31.18 1.01 8.77
N THR A 225 -31.39 2.12 8.11
CA THR A 225 -32.55 2.97 8.35
C THR A 225 -33.12 3.45 7.02
N LEU A 226 -34.44 3.60 7.01
CA LEU A 226 -35.20 4.27 5.98
C LEU A 226 -36.14 5.26 6.66
N LYS A 227 -36.27 6.44 6.12
CA LYS A 227 -37.27 7.43 6.48
C LYS A 227 -37.75 8.08 5.21
N ILE A 228 -39.05 8.07 5.01
CA ILE A 228 -39.71 8.68 3.85
C ILE A 228 -40.44 9.92 4.33
N SER A 229 -40.10 11.05 3.75
CA SER A 229 -40.82 12.31 3.91
C SER A 229 -41.52 12.64 2.58
N ASP A 230 -42.28 13.73 2.49
CA ASP A 230 -43.13 14.05 1.33
C ASP A 230 -42.40 13.99 -0.03
N GLU A 231 -41.16 14.45 -0.11
CA GLU A 231 -40.35 14.48 -1.34
C GLU A 231 -38.94 13.88 -1.18
N VAL A 232 -38.57 13.40 0.01
CA VAL A 232 -37.22 12.98 0.34
C VAL A 232 -37.21 11.59 0.95
N VAL A 233 -36.31 10.75 0.46
CA VAL A 233 -35.96 9.47 1.10
C VAL A 233 -34.58 9.61 1.76
N GLU A 234 -34.54 9.42 3.08
CA GLU A 234 -33.29 9.37 3.85
C GLU A 234 -32.96 7.93 4.21
N VAL A 235 -31.76 7.50 3.85
CA VAL A 235 -31.30 6.13 4.13
C VAL A 235 -29.94 6.13 4.79
N ALA A 236 -29.70 5.11 5.63
CA ALA A 236 -28.37 4.84 6.16
C ALA A 236 -27.94 3.43 5.78
N VAL A 237 -26.72 3.30 5.24
CA VAL A 237 -26.24 2.06 4.66
C VAL A 237 -24.81 1.71 5.12
N PHE A 238 -24.52 0.40 5.28
CA PHE A 238 -23.18 -0.17 5.35
C PHE A 238 -22.77 -0.74 4.01
N ASN A 239 -21.54 -0.46 3.62
CA ASN A 239 -20.93 -1.04 2.43
C ASN A 239 -20.04 -2.24 2.80
N ARG A 240 -20.39 -3.45 2.37
CA ARG A 240 -19.59 -4.66 2.58
C ARG A 240 -18.82 -5.12 1.34
N ARG A 241 -19.13 -4.58 0.17
CA ARG A 241 -18.69 -5.16 -1.10
C ARG A 241 -17.83 -4.24 -1.96
N TYR A 242 -18.20 -2.98 -2.06
CA TYR A 242 -17.62 -2.05 -3.03
C TYR A 242 -16.37 -1.37 -2.48
N ILE A 243 -15.24 -1.50 -3.16
CA ILE A 243 -14.04 -0.67 -2.91
C ILE A 243 -14.32 0.76 -3.38
N ASN A 244 -15.09 0.92 -4.47
CA ASN A 244 -15.44 2.21 -5.01
C ASN A 244 -16.77 2.70 -4.42
N ILE A 245 -16.69 3.75 -3.62
CA ILE A 245 -17.85 4.30 -2.91
C ILE A 245 -18.86 4.92 -3.88
N SER A 246 -18.42 5.57 -4.96
CA SER A 246 -19.32 6.17 -5.97
C SER A 246 -20.19 5.11 -6.65
N GLN A 247 -19.62 3.92 -6.90
CA GLN A 247 -20.39 2.80 -7.42
C GLN A 247 -21.45 2.31 -6.40
N MET A 248 -21.09 2.20 -5.13
CA MET A 248 -22.04 1.85 -4.06
C MET A 248 -23.18 2.87 -3.99
N ILE A 249 -22.87 4.18 -4.03
CA ILE A 249 -23.85 5.26 -4.04
C ILE A 249 -24.81 5.09 -5.22
N GLY A 250 -24.30 4.83 -6.41
CA GLY A 250 -25.13 4.61 -7.60
C GLY A 250 -26.04 3.40 -7.47
N ARG A 251 -25.58 2.29 -6.89
CA ARG A 251 -26.39 1.09 -6.63
C ARG A 251 -27.52 1.37 -5.63
N VAL A 252 -27.24 2.13 -4.56
CA VAL A 252 -28.23 2.55 -3.58
C VAL A 252 -29.27 3.46 -4.22
N THR A 253 -28.84 4.51 -4.93
CA THR A 253 -29.73 5.45 -5.62
C THR A 253 -30.65 4.74 -6.60
N ARG A 254 -30.11 3.79 -7.37
CA ARG A 254 -30.87 3.00 -8.34
C ARG A 254 -31.98 2.18 -7.68
N ILE A 255 -31.67 1.50 -6.60
CA ILE A 255 -32.66 0.67 -5.86
C ILE A 255 -33.77 1.57 -5.33
N PHE A 256 -33.44 2.73 -4.74
CA PHE A 256 -34.47 3.66 -4.27
C PHE A 256 -35.24 4.37 -5.38
N SER A 257 -34.63 4.57 -6.56
CA SER A 257 -35.40 5.00 -7.75
C SER A 257 -36.46 3.99 -8.18
N LEU A 258 -36.22 2.68 -7.95
CA LEU A 258 -37.16 1.60 -8.28
C LEU A 258 -38.22 1.36 -7.19
N THR A 259 -37.89 1.54 -5.91
CA THR A 259 -38.75 1.14 -4.79
C THR A 259 -39.50 2.30 -4.16
N SER A 260 -39.09 3.56 -4.40
CA SER A 260 -39.71 4.73 -3.78
C SER A 260 -40.91 5.27 -4.58
N PRO A 261 -41.91 5.88 -3.92
CA PRO A 261 -43.04 6.51 -4.54
C PRO A 261 -42.66 7.58 -5.60
N PRO A 262 -43.56 7.88 -6.58
CA PRO A 262 -43.26 8.84 -7.66
C PRO A 262 -43.04 10.28 -7.21
N ASN A 263 -43.62 10.68 -6.07
CA ASN A 263 -43.49 12.03 -5.50
C ASN A 263 -42.10 12.31 -4.91
N ILE A 264 -41.28 11.30 -4.70
CA ILE A 264 -39.93 11.46 -4.19
C ILE A 264 -39.04 12.12 -5.23
N ARG A 265 -38.39 13.22 -4.84
CA ARG A 265 -37.50 14.04 -5.67
C ARG A 265 -36.02 13.94 -5.30
N GLU A 266 -35.71 13.57 -4.05
CA GLU A 266 -34.36 13.56 -3.52
C GLU A 266 -34.06 12.31 -2.69
N PHE A 267 -32.86 11.78 -2.84
CA PHE A 267 -32.31 10.71 -2.01
C PHE A 267 -31.16 11.25 -1.16
N LYS A 268 -31.27 11.13 0.15
CA LYS A 268 -30.19 11.42 1.11
C LYS A 268 -29.60 10.14 1.64
N ILE A 269 -28.37 9.85 1.27
CA ILE A 269 -27.65 8.61 1.57
C ILE A 269 -26.61 8.92 2.62
N SER A 270 -26.83 8.46 3.85
CA SER A 270 -25.84 8.50 4.92
C SER A 270 -25.00 7.23 4.89
N ILE A 271 -23.69 7.39 4.73
CA ILE A 271 -22.75 6.26 4.74
C ILE A 271 -22.25 6.04 6.16
N ILE A 272 -22.37 4.79 6.63
CA ILE A 272 -21.89 4.35 7.92
C ILE A 272 -20.67 3.48 7.70
N ASP A 273 -19.56 3.75 8.38
CA ASP A 273 -18.42 2.86 8.38
C ASP A 273 -18.74 1.55 9.12
N TYR A 274 -18.41 0.43 8.49
CA TYR A 274 -18.79 -0.89 9.01
C TYR A 274 -18.11 -1.23 10.34
N ASN A 275 -16.85 -0.84 10.51
CA ASN A 275 -16.07 -1.19 11.69
C ASN A 275 -16.38 -0.28 12.90
N SER A 276 -16.44 1.01 12.68
CA SER A 276 -16.61 2.02 13.73
C SER A 276 -18.05 2.40 14.01
N SER A 277 -18.99 2.08 13.11
CA SER A 277 -20.38 2.56 13.11
C SER A 277 -20.51 4.09 13.06
N LEU A 278 -19.46 4.79 12.67
CA LEU A 278 -19.48 6.24 12.49
C LEU A 278 -20.26 6.64 11.23
N PHE A 279 -21.11 7.64 11.37
CA PHE A 279 -21.63 8.36 10.21
C PHE A 279 -20.54 9.33 9.72
N VAL A 280 -20.04 9.10 8.51
CA VAL A 280 -18.95 9.92 7.96
C VAL A 280 -19.48 10.98 7.01
N SER A 281 -20.18 10.57 5.96
CA SER A 281 -20.68 11.46 4.91
C SER A 281 -22.16 11.26 4.67
N GLU A 282 -22.81 12.33 4.23
CA GLU A 282 -24.17 12.33 3.73
C GLU A 282 -24.18 12.87 2.32
N ILE A 283 -24.76 12.13 1.40
CA ILE A 283 -24.80 12.43 -0.03
C ILE A 283 -26.26 12.66 -0.44
N SER A 284 -26.55 13.84 -1.02
CA SER A 284 -27.83 14.19 -1.59
C SER A 284 -27.80 14.09 -3.11
N ILE A 285 -28.76 13.35 -3.69
CA ILE A 285 -28.88 13.13 -5.13
C ILE A 285 -30.34 13.39 -5.57
N LYS A 286 -30.52 14.25 -6.56
CA LYS A 286 -31.82 14.49 -7.17
C LYS A 286 -32.21 13.31 -8.06
N ARG A 287 -33.39 12.70 -7.81
CA ARG A 287 -33.92 11.56 -8.55
C ARG A 287 -33.96 11.80 -10.04
N GLN A 288 -34.57 12.93 -10.47
CA GLN A 288 -34.69 13.28 -11.88
C GLN A 288 -33.31 13.37 -12.56
N SER A 289 -32.32 13.96 -11.89
CA SER A 289 -30.98 14.08 -12.43
C SER A 289 -30.29 12.71 -12.57
N PHE A 290 -30.50 11.80 -11.64
CA PHE A 290 -29.97 10.45 -11.70
C PHE A 290 -30.60 9.64 -12.86
N GLU A 291 -31.94 9.63 -12.94
CA GLU A 291 -32.70 8.87 -13.96
C GLU A 291 -32.46 9.40 -15.38
N ALA A 292 -32.32 10.72 -15.54
CA ALA A 292 -32.10 11.33 -16.86
C ALA A 292 -30.69 11.09 -17.41
N ASN A 293 -29.68 10.97 -16.54
CA ASN A 293 -28.29 10.90 -16.97
C ASN A 293 -27.74 9.47 -17.03
N GLU A 294 -28.51 8.44 -16.66
CA GLU A 294 -28.05 7.06 -16.61
C GLU A 294 -27.45 6.54 -17.92
N LEU A 295 -28.11 6.85 -19.05
CA LEU A 295 -27.72 6.36 -20.38
C LEU A 295 -26.93 7.39 -21.21
N GLU A 296 -26.68 8.57 -20.64
CA GLU A 296 -25.92 9.61 -21.32
C GLU A 296 -24.41 9.30 -21.24
N PHE A 297 -23.68 9.60 -22.32
CA PHE A 297 -22.24 9.37 -22.41
C PHE A 297 -21.47 10.16 -21.35
N ASP A 298 -21.84 11.43 -21.12
CA ASP A 298 -21.32 12.33 -20.09
C ASP A 298 -22.19 12.38 -18.82
N GLY A 299 -23.06 11.38 -18.65
CA GLY A 299 -24.04 11.30 -17.58
C GLY A 299 -23.45 11.42 -16.17
N PRO A 300 -22.33 10.74 -15.85
CA PRO A 300 -21.67 10.92 -14.55
C PRO A 300 -21.27 12.37 -14.26
N ASP A 301 -20.72 13.09 -15.25
CA ASP A 301 -20.26 14.47 -15.09
C ASP A 301 -21.45 15.43 -14.93
N LYS A 302 -22.55 15.21 -15.68
CA LYS A 302 -23.81 15.96 -15.54
C LYS A 302 -24.45 15.73 -14.18
N LEU A 303 -24.50 14.47 -13.71
CA LEU A 303 -25.05 14.13 -12.40
C LEU A 303 -24.24 14.78 -11.27
N TRP A 304 -22.89 14.80 -11.37
CA TRP A 304 -22.02 15.39 -10.36
C TRP A 304 -22.37 16.84 -10.02
N ASN A 305 -22.78 17.63 -11.01
CA ASN A 305 -23.17 19.03 -10.82
C ASN A 305 -24.41 19.22 -9.92
N SER A 306 -25.17 18.17 -9.68
CA SER A 306 -26.38 18.17 -8.84
C SER A 306 -26.23 17.39 -7.53
N VAL A 307 -25.03 16.86 -7.24
CA VAL A 307 -24.74 16.09 -6.04
C VAL A 307 -24.19 17.00 -4.96
N GLU A 308 -24.71 16.85 -3.75
CA GLU A 308 -24.18 17.52 -2.57
C GLU A 308 -23.60 16.48 -1.61
N ILE A 309 -22.37 16.73 -1.14
CA ILE A 309 -21.71 15.90 -0.16
C ILE A 309 -21.45 16.74 1.07
N ASN A 310 -21.98 16.32 2.21
CA ASN A 310 -21.85 17.00 3.48
C ASN A 310 -21.23 16.08 4.53
N ASN A 311 -20.60 16.69 5.56
CA ASN A 311 -20.25 15.94 6.74
C ASN A 311 -21.54 15.55 7.47
N SER A 312 -21.65 14.29 7.84
CA SER A 312 -22.81 13.88 8.61
C SER A 312 -22.79 14.52 10.00
N GLU A 313 -23.88 15.14 10.40
CA GLU A 313 -24.07 15.65 11.76
C GLU A 313 -24.37 14.52 12.75
N LYS A 314 -24.87 13.38 12.27
CA LYS A 314 -25.14 12.20 13.08
C LYS A 314 -23.83 11.64 13.64
N GLN A 315 -23.83 11.21 14.89
CA GLN A 315 -22.63 10.67 15.55
C GLN A 315 -22.43 9.19 15.23
N PHE A 316 -23.32 8.34 15.76
CA PHE A 316 -23.27 6.89 15.63
C PHE A 316 -24.61 6.33 15.21
N PHE A 317 -24.55 5.27 14.41
CA PHE A 317 -25.73 4.44 14.18
C PHE A 317 -26.05 3.68 15.47
N LYS A 318 -27.20 3.96 16.07
CA LYS A 318 -27.73 3.19 17.20
C LYS A 318 -28.56 2.04 16.66
N ASN A 319 -28.13 0.84 16.91
CA ASN A 319 -28.88 -0.34 16.53
C ASN A 319 -29.98 -0.60 17.56
N ASN A 320 -31.21 -0.38 17.17
CA ASN A 320 -32.37 -0.59 18.06
C ASN A 320 -32.96 -2.01 17.96
N ASN A 321 -32.47 -2.84 17.03
CA ASN A 321 -33.00 -4.18 16.77
C ASN A 321 -31.98 -5.26 17.12
N GLU A 322 -32.42 -6.30 17.82
CA GLU A 322 -31.67 -7.45 18.32
C GLU A 322 -31.10 -8.37 17.21
N ASP A 323 -31.46 -8.18 15.93
CA ASP A 323 -31.18 -9.08 14.82
C ASP A 323 -29.81 -8.86 14.11
N THR A 324 -28.91 -8.05 14.62
CA THR A 324 -27.61 -7.89 13.99
C THR A 324 -26.58 -8.80 14.63
N GLN A 325 -25.95 -9.63 13.81
CA GLN A 325 -24.76 -10.37 14.22
C GLN A 325 -23.72 -9.41 14.78
N ASN A 326 -23.60 -9.37 16.09
CA ASN A 326 -22.62 -8.55 16.80
C ASN A 326 -21.18 -9.07 16.62
N ILE A 327 -21.02 -10.29 16.10
CA ILE A 327 -19.74 -10.94 15.86
C ILE A 327 -19.45 -10.99 14.37
N SER A 328 -18.29 -10.50 13.97
CA SER A 328 -17.71 -10.71 12.66
C SER A 328 -16.36 -11.42 12.80
N TRP A 329 -16.13 -12.44 12.00
CA TRP A 329 -14.87 -13.16 12.01
C TRP A 329 -14.45 -13.56 10.60
N SER A 330 -13.15 -13.78 10.43
CA SER A 330 -12.56 -14.25 9.18
C SER A 330 -11.34 -15.13 9.47
N LEU A 331 -11.21 -16.20 8.72
CA LEU A 331 -10.05 -17.09 8.73
C LEU A 331 -9.41 -17.07 7.35
N TYR A 332 -8.12 -16.78 7.29
CA TYR A 332 -7.40 -16.70 6.02
C TYR A 332 -5.91 -17.08 6.19
N PRO A 333 -5.24 -17.48 5.11
CA PRO A 333 -3.80 -17.68 5.13
C PRO A 333 -3.09 -16.33 5.29
N TYR A 334 -2.04 -16.27 6.10
CA TYR A 334 -1.14 -15.14 6.16
C TYR A 334 0.27 -15.51 5.70
N LEU A 335 0.97 -14.54 5.17
CA LEU A 335 2.38 -14.61 4.83
C LEU A 335 3.08 -13.37 5.38
N ASP A 336 3.84 -13.55 6.45
CA ASP A 336 4.75 -12.52 6.96
C ASP A 336 6.11 -12.72 6.30
N VAL A 337 6.69 -11.66 5.74
CA VAL A 337 7.99 -11.72 5.05
C VAL A 337 8.92 -10.66 5.62
N MET A 338 10.13 -11.09 5.97
CA MET A 338 11.23 -10.19 6.28
C MET A 338 12.27 -10.30 5.17
N LEU A 339 12.65 -9.16 4.64
CA LEU A 339 13.66 -9.03 3.59
C LEU A 339 14.95 -8.46 4.16
N PHE A 340 16.07 -8.77 3.48
CA PHE A 340 17.37 -8.19 3.76
C PHE A 340 18.05 -8.63 5.07
N ASP A 341 17.72 -9.82 5.59
CA ASP A 341 18.55 -10.41 6.64
C ASP A 341 19.92 -10.80 6.04
N PRO A 342 21.05 -10.34 6.61
CA PRO A 342 22.39 -10.70 6.11
C PRO A 342 22.68 -12.19 6.05
N HIS A 343 22.03 -13.00 6.89
CA HIS A 343 22.23 -14.45 6.93
C HIS A 343 21.29 -15.22 5.98
N ALA A 344 20.13 -14.64 5.67
CA ALA A 344 19.17 -15.17 4.71
C ALA A 344 18.35 -14.03 4.10
N PRO A 345 18.51 -13.71 2.80
CA PRO A 345 17.92 -12.53 2.19
C PRO A 345 16.39 -12.44 2.32
N ILE A 346 15.73 -13.59 2.43
CA ILE A 346 14.28 -13.70 2.59
C ILE A 346 14.02 -14.65 3.75
N ARG A 347 13.26 -14.17 4.73
CA ARG A 347 12.67 -14.99 5.78
C ARG A 347 11.16 -14.84 5.74
N TYR A 348 10.43 -15.89 6.08
CA TYR A 348 8.98 -15.87 6.01
C TYR A 348 8.35 -16.73 7.09
N HIS A 349 7.10 -16.41 7.45
CA HIS A 349 6.15 -17.29 8.12
C HIS A 349 4.89 -17.39 7.27
N LEU A 350 4.53 -18.60 6.91
CA LEU A 350 3.25 -18.94 6.30
C LEU A 350 2.38 -19.61 7.37
N GLY A 351 1.12 -19.20 7.48
CA GLY A 351 0.22 -19.76 8.48
C GLY A 351 -1.24 -19.39 8.27
N ALA A 352 -2.04 -19.62 9.31
CA ALA A 352 -3.45 -19.24 9.36
C ALA A 352 -3.67 -18.12 10.37
N GLU A 353 -4.45 -17.10 10.00
CA GLU A 353 -4.85 -15.99 10.88
C GLU A 353 -6.37 -15.98 11.05
N LEU A 354 -6.82 -16.04 12.31
CA LEU A 354 -8.20 -15.82 12.71
C LEU A 354 -8.34 -14.39 13.24
N LYS A 355 -9.09 -13.56 12.55
CA LYS A 355 -9.53 -12.26 13.05
C LYS A 355 -10.97 -12.32 13.50
N ALA A 356 -11.27 -11.73 14.65
CA ALA A 356 -12.62 -11.62 15.16
C ALA A 356 -12.87 -10.24 15.78
N ARG A 357 -14.10 -9.77 15.65
CA ARG A 357 -14.57 -8.53 16.26
C ARG A 357 -15.98 -8.76 16.82
N TYR A 358 -16.16 -8.39 18.07
CA TYR A 358 -17.45 -8.36 18.74
C TYR A 358 -17.83 -6.93 19.07
N LYS A 359 -18.95 -6.46 18.51
CA LYS A 359 -19.54 -5.15 18.82
C LYS A 359 -20.63 -5.33 19.87
N PHE A 360 -20.49 -4.67 20.99
CA PHE A 360 -21.50 -4.71 22.06
C PHE A 360 -22.25 -3.37 22.23
N LEU A 361 -21.68 -2.27 21.74
CA LEU A 361 -22.33 -0.98 21.57
C LEU A 361 -21.98 -0.41 20.20
N SER A 362 -22.75 0.56 19.73
CA SER A 362 -22.51 1.19 18.42
C SER A 362 -21.10 1.75 18.25
N SER A 363 -20.51 2.28 19.34
CA SER A 363 -19.19 2.90 19.34
C SER A 363 -18.08 2.01 19.91
N ASN A 364 -18.41 0.82 20.43
CA ASN A 364 -17.48 0.00 21.19
C ASN A 364 -17.39 -1.42 20.65
N SER A 365 -16.18 -1.92 20.54
CA SER A 365 -15.94 -3.31 20.13
C SER A 365 -14.73 -3.91 20.82
N ILE A 366 -14.71 -5.24 20.91
CA ILE A 366 -13.50 -6.00 21.20
C ILE A 366 -13.06 -6.65 19.89
N SER A 367 -11.80 -6.49 19.51
CA SER A 367 -11.26 -7.08 18.31
C SER A 367 -9.93 -7.77 18.58
N GLY A 368 -9.69 -8.89 17.91
CA GLY A 368 -8.49 -9.69 18.10
C GLY A 368 -8.02 -10.40 16.84
N SER A 369 -6.75 -10.74 16.83
CA SER A 369 -6.10 -11.55 15.81
C SER A 369 -5.26 -12.63 16.47
N PHE A 370 -5.51 -13.88 16.08
CA PHE A 370 -4.76 -15.06 16.48
C PHE A 370 -4.06 -15.61 15.24
N LYS A 371 -2.77 -15.88 15.35
CA LYS A 371 -1.98 -16.44 14.27
C LYS A 371 -1.44 -17.82 14.66
N GLN A 372 -1.48 -18.76 13.72
CA GLN A 372 -0.89 -20.09 13.79
C GLN A 372 0.15 -20.22 12.69
N PRO A 373 1.47 -20.12 12.98
CA PRO A 373 2.52 -20.45 12.02
C PRO A 373 2.44 -21.93 11.63
N LEU A 374 2.59 -22.24 10.35
CA LEU A 374 2.59 -23.60 9.81
C LEU A 374 3.92 -23.96 9.17
N ALA A 375 4.59 -23.01 8.55
CA ALA A 375 5.89 -23.18 7.91
C ALA A 375 6.63 -21.85 7.84
N GLY A 376 7.95 -21.87 7.88
CA GLY A 376 8.73 -20.66 7.71
C GLY A 376 10.16 -20.77 8.21
N THR A 377 10.88 -19.66 8.16
CA THR A 377 12.29 -19.51 8.56
C THR A 377 12.50 -18.28 9.45
N MET A 378 11.43 -17.67 9.96
CA MET A 378 11.52 -16.49 10.83
C MET A 378 12.14 -16.80 12.19
N ASP A 379 11.99 -18.02 12.68
CA ASP A 379 12.57 -18.53 13.93
C ASP A 379 14.09 -18.76 13.84
N ASP A 380 14.65 -18.94 12.65
CA ASP A 380 16.09 -19.11 12.41
C ASP A 380 16.91 -17.81 12.46
N VAL A 381 16.32 -16.67 12.82
CA VAL A 381 17.05 -15.38 12.86
C VAL A 381 18.13 -15.40 13.93
N LYS A 382 19.38 -15.12 13.51
CA LYS A 382 20.56 -15.19 14.37
C LYS A 382 21.01 -13.83 14.94
N ARG A 383 20.36 -12.75 14.52
CA ARG A 383 20.78 -11.39 14.84
C ARG A 383 20.20 -10.94 16.19
N GLY A 384 21.03 -10.46 17.10
CA GLY A 384 20.62 -9.86 18.37
C GLY A 384 20.26 -8.38 18.26
N PRO A 385 19.56 -7.82 19.26
CA PRO A 385 19.31 -6.39 19.35
C PRO A 385 20.62 -5.60 19.42
N LYS A 386 20.60 -4.36 18.92
CA LYS A 386 21.77 -3.48 18.96
C LYS A 386 21.82 -2.72 20.30
N PRO A 387 23.01 -2.52 20.89
CA PRO A 387 23.15 -1.64 22.04
C PRO A 387 22.96 -0.17 21.65
N GLY A 388 22.54 0.66 22.61
CA GLY A 388 22.49 2.12 22.45
C GLY A 388 21.11 2.74 22.54
N LEU A 389 20.05 2.01 22.20
CA LEU A 389 18.65 2.42 22.33
C LEU A 389 17.85 1.36 23.10
N PRO A 390 16.71 1.73 23.71
CA PRO A 390 15.78 0.74 24.23
C PRO A 390 15.32 -0.21 23.10
N ASN A 391 15.33 -1.52 23.35
CA ASN A 391 14.96 -2.52 22.37
C ASN A 391 13.43 -2.56 22.19
N VAL A 392 12.89 -1.65 21.39
CA VAL A 392 11.44 -1.56 21.14
C VAL A 392 11.00 -2.33 19.91
N ARG A 393 11.94 -2.57 18.96
CA ARG A 393 11.71 -3.30 17.70
C ARG A 393 12.85 -4.26 17.32
N SER A 394 14.08 -3.94 17.64
CA SER A 394 15.25 -4.72 17.21
C SER A 394 15.29 -6.13 17.77
N ASP A 395 14.55 -6.41 18.83
CA ASP A 395 14.43 -7.74 19.45
C ASP A 395 13.21 -8.56 18.95
N PHE A 396 12.55 -8.11 17.86
CA PHE A 396 11.39 -8.82 17.26
C PHE A 396 11.68 -10.30 16.94
N MET A 397 12.94 -10.62 16.66
CA MET A 397 13.39 -11.99 16.38
C MET A 397 13.18 -12.94 17.55
N PHE A 398 13.33 -12.46 18.79
CA PHE A 398 13.09 -13.28 19.97
C PHE A 398 11.63 -13.70 20.07
N TYR A 399 10.71 -12.83 19.61
CA TYR A 399 9.29 -13.18 19.52
C TYR A 399 9.07 -14.31 18.52
N HIS A 400 9.62 -14.21 17.31
CA HIS A 400 9.48 -15.28 16.31
C HIS A 400 10.14 -16.57 16.74
N ARG A 401 11.34 -16.52 17.34
CA ARG A 401 12.05 -17.68 17.86
C ARG A 401 11.26 -18.37 18.98
N ASP A 402 10.78 -17.61 19.96
CA ASP A 402 10.14 -18.16 21.15
C ASP A 402 8.69 -18.61 20.86
N ILE A 403 8.04 -18.02 19.88
CA ILE A 403 6.76 -18.49 19.33
C ILE A 403 6.97 -19.77 18.52
N GLY A 404 7.98 -19.82 17.64
CA GLY A 404 8.22 -20.95 16.74
C GLY A 404 6.98 -21.31 15.94
N SER A 405 6.51 -22.54 16.05
CA SER A 405 5.27 -23.03 15.44
C SER A 405 4.03 -22.95 16.35
N SER A 406 4.13 -22.34 17.52
CA SER A 406 3.00 -22.22 18.46
C SER A 406 1.99 -21.15 18.05
N PRO A 407 0.70 -21.31 18.37
CA PRO A 407 -0.28 -20.26 18.16
C PRO A 407 -0.03 -19.07 19.10
N TYR A 408 -0.28 -17.85 18.60
CA TYR A 408 -0.07 -16.64 19.40
C TYR A 408 -1.13 -15.58 19.16
N ILE A 409 -1.27 -14.67 20.15
CA ILE A 409 -2.14 -13.51 20.06
C ILE A 409 -1.34 -12.39 19.40
N ASN A 410 -1.69 -12.03 18.17
CA ASN A 410 -1.10 -10.90 17.48
C ASN A 410 -1.55 -9.58 18.13
N TYR A 411 -2.86 -9.38 18.28
CA TYR A 411 -3.44 -8.29 19.07
C TYR A 411 -4.78 -8.73 19.70
N LEU A 412 -5.18 -8.05 20.78
CA LEU A 412 -6.50 -8.17 21.41
C LEU A 412 -6.82 -6.85 22.11
N THR A 413 -7.75 -6.06 21.54
CA THR A 413 -8.04 -4.72 22.00
C THR A 413 -9.52 -4.49 22.23
N PHE A 414 -9.82 -3.71 23.26
CA PHE A 414 -11.05 -2.94 23.36
C PHE A 414 -10.87 -1.65 22.57
N ASP A 415 -11.83 -1.35 21.69
CA ASP A 415 -11.80 -0.21 20.79
C ASP A 415 -13.02 0.66 21.03
N GLN A 416 -12.82 1.93 21.33
CA GLN A 416 -13.88 2.92 21.50
C GLN A 416 -13.73 4.05 20.50
N TYR A 417 -14.71 4.20 19.62
CA TYR A 417 -14.79 5.30 18.66
C TYR A 417 -15.62 6.45 19.23
N LEU A 418 -15.19 7.68 18.97
CA LEU A 418 -15.87 8.91 19.43
C LEU A 418 -15.95 9.90 18.27
N LYS A 419 -17.06 10.64 18.22
CA LYS A 419 -17.28 11.78 17.33
C LYS A 419 -17.89 12.92 18.15
N PRO A 420 -17.10 13.66 18.93
CA PRO A 420 -17.60 14.65 19.88
C PRO A 420 -18.35 15.80 19.18
N ILE A 421 -17.82 16.25 18.05
CA ILE A 421 -18.40 17.30 17.20
C ILE A 421 -18.21 16.92 15.73
N PRO A 422 -18.91 17.56 14.78
CA PRO A 422 -18.68 17.34 13.36
C PRO A 422 -17.21 17.55 13.01
N ASN A 423 -16.66 16.67 12.15
CA ASN A 423 -15.27 16.65 11.68
C ASN A 423 -14.20 16.26 12.72
N LEU A 424 -14.54 16.07 13.98
CA LEU A 424 -13.59 15.61 15.01
C LEU A 424 -13.91 14.18 15.41
N TYR A 425 -12.93 13.32 15.25
CA TYR A 425 -13.04 11.88 15.51
C TYR A 425 -11.96 11.48 16.51
N ALA A 426 -12.27 10.53 17.38
CA ALA A 426 -11.28 9.94 18.27
C ALA A 426 -11.47 8.42 18.36
N LEU A 427 -10.36 7.72 18.58
CA LEU A 427 -10.31 6.28 18.79
C LEU A 427 -9.41 5.97 19.97
N ILE A 428 -9.94 5.24 20.92
CA ILE A 428 -9.21 4.73 22.08
C ILE A 428 -9.07 3.22 21.90
N ASN A 429 -7.83 2.72 21.96
CA ASN A 429 -7.50 1.31 21.95
C ASN A 429 -6.87 0.93 23.29
N ILE A 430 -7.36 -0.13 23.93
CA ILE A 430 -6.86 -0.63 25.22
C ILE A 430 -6.64 -2.14 25.11
N GLY A 431 -5.48 -2.63 25.53
CA GLY A 431 -5.18 -4.06 25.58
C GLY A 431 -3.85 -4.43 24.94
N LEU A 432 -3.79 -5.61 24.32
CA LEU A 432 -2.65 -6.09 23.54
C LEU A 432 -2.70 -5.41 22.17
N LEU A 433 -1.99 -4.30 22.01
CA LEU A 433 -2.10 -3.45 20.83
C LEU A 433 -1.49 -4.09 19.58
N GLU A 434 -0.41 -4.83 19.79
CA GLU A 434 0.36 -5.54 18.76
C GLU A 434 1.17 -6.69 19.38
N LEU A 435 1.93 -7.42 18.57
CA LEU A 435 2.72 -8.56 19.06
C LEU A 435 3.68 -8.17 20.21
N MET A 436 4.32 -7.00 20.15
CA MET A 436 5.38 -6.60 21.06
C MET A 436 4.91 -5.67 22.20
N HIS A 437 3.77 -5.00 22.06
CA HIS A 437 3.33 -3.98 23.02
C HIS A 437 1.85 -4.10 23.40
N ALA A 438 1.57 -3.85 24.67
CA ALA A 438 0.24 -3.73 25.25
C ALA A 438 0.09 -2.38 25.96
N GLY A 439 -1.11 -1.85 26.09
CA GLY A 439 -1.34 -0.60 26.80
C GLY A 439 -2.56 0.16 26.29
N VAL A 440 -2.46 1.48 26.31
CA VAL A 440 -3.50 2.40 25.88
C VAL A 440 -2.95 3.30 24.78
N ARG A 441 -3.74 3.45 23.71
CA ARG A 441 -3.48 4.42 22.64
C ARG A 441 -4.75 5.23 22.37
N THR A 442 -4.56 6.52 22.13
CA THR A 442 -5.64 7.42 21.72
C THR A 442 -5.21 8.16 20.46
N GLU A 443 -6.01 8.04 19.41
CA GLU A 443 -5.87 8.83 18.19
C GLU A 443 -7.01 9.84 18.10
N ILE A 444 -6.69 11.10 17.81
CA ILE A 444 -7.67 12.17 17.59
C ILE A 444 -7.40 12.72 16.21
N ILE A 445 -8.45 12.87 15.39
CA ILE A 445 -8.34 13.43 14.04
C ILE A 445 -9.42 14.47 13.80
N TRP A 446 -8.99 15.60 13.28
CA TRP A 446 -9.87 16.57 12.66
C TRP A 446 -9.76 16.42 11.13
N LYS A 447 -10.88 16.14 10.47
CA LYS A 447 -10.97 16.03 9.01
C LYS A 447 -12.35 16.50 8.53
N ASN A 448 -12.35 17.50 7.66
CA ASN A 448 -13.55 17.96 6.96
C ASN A 448 -13.60 17.31 5.57
N ASN A 449 -14.74 16.76 5.17
CA ASN A 449 -14.92 16.03 3.92
C ASN A 449 -14.61 16.86 2.66
N LYS A 450 -14.76 18.19 2.74
CA LYS A 450 -14.56 19.11 1.62
C LYS A 450 -13.15 19.71 1.56
N LYS A 451 -12.30 19.43 2.56
CA LYS A 451 -10.95 20.01 2.64
C LYS A 451 -9.88 18.96 2.30
N PRO A 452 -8.84 19.33 1.53
CA PRO A 452 -7.77 18.41 1.17
C PRO A 452 -6.78 18.14 2.30
N TYR A 453 -7.02 18.60 3.51
CA TYR A 453 -6.12 18.43 4.65
C TYR A 453 -6.85 17.95 5.89
N GLY A 454 -6.08 17.33 6.77
CA GLY A 454 -6.51 16.89 8.08
C GLY A 454 -5.37 16.99 9.10
N PHE A 455 -5.73 17.00 10.37
CA PHE A 455 -4.78 17.07 11.48
C PHE A 455 -5.03 15.93 12.44
N GLY A 456 -3.96 15.34 12.97
CA GLY A 456 -4.05 14.22 13.88
C GLY A 456 -3.15 14.36 15.09
N LEU A 457 -3.52 13.69 16.17
CA LEU A 457 -2.71 13.51 17.37
C LEU A 457 -2.82 12.05 17.79
N ASP A 458 -1.68 11.38 17.94
CA ASP A 458 -1.56 9.99 18.37
C ASP A 458 -0.77 9.94 19.68
N LEU A 459 -1.40 9.44 20.73
CA LEU A 459 -0.83 9.37 22.08
C LEU A 459 -0.88 7.92 22.54
N ALA A 460 0.25 7.37 23.01
CA ALA A 460 0.24 6.03 23.57
C ALA A 460 1.11 5.92 24.83
N LYS A 461 0.64 5.09 25.76
CA LYS A 461 1.42 4.60 26.90
C LYS A 461 1.35 3.08 26.89
N VAL A 462 2.50 2.45 26.69
CA VAL A 462 2.57 1.01 26.44
C VAL A 462 3.62 0.34 27.31
N GLN A 463 3.43 -0.94 27.51
CA GLN A 463 4.32 -1.86 28.21
C GLN A 463 4.68 -2.99 27.25
N LYS A 464 5.92 -3.43 27.31
CA LYS A 464 6.41 -4.50 26.45
C LYS A 464 5.79 -5.85 26.84
N ARG A 465 5.47 -6.67 25.86
CA ARG A 465 4.97 -8.04 26.06
C ARG A 465 6.12 -9.03 26.17
N GLU A 466 5.89 -10.17 26.83
CA GLU A 466 6.81 -11.31 26.77
C GLU A 466 6.84 -11.91 25.36
N THR A 467 7.97 -12.51 25.01
CA THR A 467 8.28 -12.99 23.65
C THR A 467 7.41 -14.17 23.18
N VAL A 468 6.74 -14.85 24.10
CA VAL A 468 5.89 -16.01 23.80
C VAL A 468 4.50 -15.67 23.21
N GLY A 469 4.19 -14.39 22.98
CA GLY A 469 2.95 -13.96 22.34
C GLY A 469 1.66 -14.20 23.14
N THR A 470 1.77 -14.26 24.47
CA THR A 470 0.66 -14.45 25.43
C THR A 470 0.26 -13.13 26.10
N PHE A 471 -0.49 -13.19 27.20
CA PHE A 471 -0.91 -12.03 28.00
C PHE A 471 0.20 -11.49 28.93
N ARG A 472 1.34 -12.14 29.03
CA ARG A 472 2.40 -11.75 29.95
C ARG A 472 3.12 -10.49 29.49
N LEU A 473 3.47 -9.61 30.44
CA LEU A 473 4.11 -8.33 30.21
C LEU A 473 5.47 -8.27 30.91
N LYS A 474 6.44 -7.60 30.27
CA LYS A 474 7.73 -7.24 30.87
C LYS A 474 7.59 -5.93 31.65
N ASN A 475 8.50 -5.66 32.57
CA ASN A 475 8.54 -4.38 33.29
C ASN A 475 9.29 -3.31 32.50
N GLU A 476 8.88 -3.08 31.24
CA GLU A 476 9.43 -2.10 30.32
C GLU A 476 8.31 -1.23 29.78
N HIS A 477 8.37 0.08 30.06
CA HIS A 477 7.29 1.03 29.76
C HIS A 477 7.77 2.10 28.78
N TYR A 478 6.93 2.41 27.79
CA TYR A 478 7.22 3.40 26.76
C TYR A 478 6.04 4.35 26.57
N SER A 479 6.31 5.56 26.09
CA SER A 479 5.27 6.53 25.74
C SER A 479 5.59 7.19 24.42
N THR A 480 4.58 7.37 23.57
CA THR A 480 4.70 8.07 22.29
C THR A 480 3.69 9.22 22.24
N TYR A 481 4.06 10.28 21.53
CA TYR A 481 3.13 11.33 21.11
C TYR A 481 3.57 11.85 19.74
N LEU A 482 2.65 11.78 18.77
CA LEU A 482 2.90 12.18 17.39
C LEU A 482 1.78 13.10 16.92
N ALA A 483 2.14 14.32 16.52
CA ALA A 483 1.25 15.21 15.80
C ALA A 483 1.36 14.91 14.29
N SER A 484 0.22 14.85 13.60
CA SER A 484 0.15 14.48 12.19
C SER A 484 -0.53 15.55 11.37
N VAL A 485 0.02 15.81 10.18
CA VAL A 485 -0.62 16.62 9.14
C VAL A 485 -0.79 15.71 7.92
N TYR A 486 -2.00 15.68 7.37
CA TYR A 486 -2.35 14.96 6.16
C TYR A 486 -2.71 15.96 5.07
N TYR A 487 -2.28 15.70 3.85
CA TYR A 487 -2.63 16.51 2.70
C TYR A 487 -2.91 15.66 1.46
N ASP A 488 -4.11 15.81 0.91
CA ASP A 488 -4.58 15.10 -0.27
C ASP A 488 -4.16 15.89 -1.52
N LEU A 489 -3.20 15.36 -2.27
CA LEU A 489 -2.72 15.91 -3.54
C LEU A 489 -3.57 15.41 -4.72
N PRO A 490 -3.49 16.07 -5.90
CA PRO A 490 -4.10 15.54 -7.14
C PRO A 490 -3.64 14.13 -7.49
N ASN A 491 -4.44 13.41 -8.30
CA ASN A 491 -4.17 12.04 -8.77
C ASN A 491 -3.99 11.01 -7.64
N ASP A 492 -4.80 11.10 -6.61
CA ASP A 492 -4.89 10.16 -5.49
C ASP A 492 -3.59 9.99 -4.69
N TRP A 493 -2.78 11.03 -4.66
CA TRP A 493 -1.63 11.10 -3.77
C TRP A 493 -2.04 11.66 -2.41
N VAL A 494 -1.48 11.08 -1.34
CA VAL A 494 -1.61 11.58 0.04
C VAL A 494 -0.22 11.72 0.62
N VAL A 495 0.07 12.89 1.16
CA VAL A 495 1.27 13.14 1.97
C VAL A 495 0.86 13.19 3.43
N LYS A 496 1.63 12.52 4.28
CA LYS A 496 1.48 12.57 5.74
C LYS A 496 2.82 12.96 6.36
N ILE A 497 2.81 13.89 7.30
CA ILE A 497 3.95 14.21 8.15
C ILE A 497 3.53 13.95 9.59
N ASP A 498 4.30 13.10 10.28
CA ASP A 498 4.19 12.87 11.72
C ASP A 498 5.41 13.48 12.40
N SER A 499 5.22 14.20 13.51
CA SER A 499 6.32 14.76 14.29
C SER A 499 6.07 14.59 15.78
N GLY A 500 7.11 14.22 16.53
CA GLY A 500 7.01 14.06 17.98
C GLY A 500 7.96 13.00 18.54
N LYS A 501 7.53 12.33 19.62
CA LYS A 501 8.29 11.32 20.33
C LYS A 501 7.92 9.92 19.85
N TYR A 502 8.94 9.18 19.43
CA TYR A 502 8.85 7.80 18.97
C TYR A 502 8.98 6.80 20.12
N LEU A 503 8.85 5.51 19.81
CA LEU A 503 8.71 4.44 20.79
C LEU A 503 9.99 4.24 21.62
N ALA A 504 11.18 4.39 21.02
CA ALA A 504 12.46 4.32 21.73
C ALA A 504 12.77 5.57 22.59
N GLY A 505 11.90 6.58 22.55
CA GLY A 505 12.05 7.82 23.30
C GLY A 505 12.66 8.97 22.51
N ASP A 506 13.11 8.70 21.30
CA ASP A 506 13.71 9.63 20.36
C ASP A 506 12.68 10.63 19.77
N LEU A 507 13.16 11.82 19.41
CA LEU A 507 12.36 12.89 18.84
C LEU A 507 12.66 13.07 17.35
N GLY A 508 11.63 13.25 16.54
CA GLY A 508 11.85 13.42 15.11
C GLY A 508 10.58 13.53 14.28
N SER A 509 10.74 13.28 12.98
CA SER A 509 9.64 13.37 12.02
C SER A 509 9.68 12.24 11.00
N THR A 510 8.49 11.78 10.61
CA THR A 510 8.27 10.86 9.48
C THR A 510 7.55 11.61 8.38
N ILE A 511 8.09 11.57 7.16
CA ILE A 511 7.34 11.91 5.96
C ILE A 511 6.89 10.62 5.26
N SER A 512 5.64 10.56 4.86
CA SER A 512 5.06 9.44 4.11
C SER A 512 4.32 9.99 2.90
N ILE A 513 4.50 9.32 1.76
CA ILE A 513 3.76 9.60 0.53
C ILE A 513 3.13 8.31 0.04
N LYS A 514 1.84 8.36 -0.31
CA LYS A 514 1.08 7.21 -0.79
C LYS A 514 0.25 7.59 -2.01
N ARG A 515 0.11 6.65 -2.94
CA ARG A 515 -0.81 6.78 -4.07
C ARG A 515 -1.77 5.62 -4.11
N THR A 516 -3.06 5.92 -4.20
CA THR A 516 -4.13 4.94 -4.37
C THR A 516 -4.56 4.93 -5.83
N PHE A 517 -4.73 3.75 -6.43
CA PHE A 517 -5.21 3.59 -7.80
C PHE A 517 -6.69 3.19 -7.79
N ASN A 518 -7.41 3.52 -8.87
CA ASN A 518 -8.86 3.28 -8.99
C ASN A 518 -9.28 1.81 -8.85
N ASN A 519 -8.36 0.87 -8.95
CA ASN A 519 -8.58 -0.56 -8.74
C ASN A 519 -8.29 -1.02 -7.30
N GLY A 520 -8.00 -0.09 -6.40
CA GLY A 520 -7.76 -0.34 -4.98
C GLY A 520 -6.30 -0.67 -4.60
N TRP A 521 -5.39 -0.81 -5.56
CA TRP A 521 -3.96 -0.88 -5.25
C TRP A 521 -3.45 0.43 -4.67
N GLN A 522 -2.56 0.34 -3.68
CA GLN A 522 -1.88 1.50 -3.12
C GLN A 522 -0.38 1.20 -2.98
N PHE A 523 0.43 2.17 -3.36
CA PHE A 523 1.87 2.15 -3.17
C PHE A 523 2.28 3.39 -2.38
N GLY A 524 3.20 3.21 -1.45
CA GLY A 524 3.71 4.30 -0.65
C GLY A 524 5.17 4.12 -0.28
N ALA A 525 5.76 5.20 0.19
CA ALA A 525 7.09 5.24 0.77
C ALA A 525 7.08 6.13 2.01
N TYR A 526 7.96 5.85 2.95
CA TYR A 526 8.17 6.72 4.11
C TYR A 526 9.64 6.78 4.48
N ALA A 527 9.99 7.87 5.14
CA ALA A 527 11.31 8.08 5.75
C ALA A 527 11.12 8.77 7.11
N THR A 528 11.82 8.28 8.13
CA THR A 528 11.79 8.82 9.49
C THR A 528 13.19 9.26 9.88
N LEU A 529 13.33 10.51 10.26
CA LEU A 529 14.57 11.09 10.80
C LEU A 529 14.31 11.54 12.22
N THR A 530 15.17 11.11 13.14
CA THR A 530 15.09 11.46 14.56
C THR A 530 16.44 12.00 15.04
N ASP A 531 16.51 12.40 16.29
CA ASP A 531 17.74 12.84 16.97
C ASP A 531 18.75 11.71 17.24
N VAL A 532 18.42 10.46 16.87
CA VAL A 532 19.34 9.34 16.94
C VAL A 532 20.44 9.50 15.89
N PRO A 533 21.73 9.55 16.30
CA PRO A 533 22.85 9.65 15.37
C PRO A 533 22.88 8.46 14.39
N PHE A 534 23.25 8.70 13.14
CA PHE A 534 23.36 7.64 12.12
C PHE A 534 24.28 6.49 12.53
N SER A 535 25.35 6.79 13.26
CA SER A 535 26.27 5.78 13.82
C SER A 535 25.60 4.86 14.84
N THR A 536 24.72 5.39 15.68
CA THR A 536 23.96 4.63 16.68
C THR A 536 22.80 3.86 16.03
N TYR A 537 22.15 4.46 15.02
CA TYR A 537 21.11 3.77 14.27
C TYR A 537 21.66 2.51 13.58
N GLY A 538 22.89 2.58 13.07
CA GLY A 538 23.61 1.50 12.40
C GLY A 538 23.23 1.33 10.93
N GLU A 539 23.06 0.09 10.45
CA GLU A 539 22.75 -0.16 9.06
C GLU A 539 21.47 0.58 8.61
N GLY A 540 21.60 1.38 7.54
CA GLY A 540 20.51 2.12 6.97
C GLY A 540 20.37 3.56 7.46
N SER A 541 21.15 4.00 8.44
CA SER A 541 21.24 5.38 8.94
C SER A 541 19.96 5.98 9.52
N PHE A 542 18.78 5.64 9.00
CA PHE A 542 17.45 6.09 9.45
C PHE A 542 16.36 5.11 9.02
N GLU A 543 15.20 5.16 9.66
CA GLU A 543 14.06 4.29 9.34
C GLU A 543 13.41 4.72 8.03
N LYS A 544 13.18 3.77 7.14
CA LYS A 544 12.57 3.99 5.82
C LYS A 544 11.92 2.72 5.31
N GLY A 545 10.97 2.86 4.40
CA GLY A 545 10.33 1.71 3.79
C GLY A 545 9.37 2.03 2.67
N LEU A 546 8.97 0.97 1.98
CA LEU A 546 7.91 0.97 0.97
C LEU A 546 6.69 0.25 1.52
N THR A 547 5.51 0.74 1.20
CA THR A 547 4.25 0.11 1.57
C THR A 547 3.47 -0.27 0.33
N ILE A 548 2.90 -1.47 0.33
CA ILE A 548 2.07 -1.98 -0.75
C ILE A 548 0.76 -2.48 -0.14
N ARG A 549 -0.38 -2.01 -0.67
CA ARG A 549 -1.70 -2.57 -0.40
C ARG A 549 -2.28 -3.12 -1.69
N ALA A 550 -2.81 -4.33 -1.64
CA ALA A 550 -3.43 -4.97 -2.77
C ALA A 550 -4.82 -5.50 -2.40
N PRO A 551 -5.87 -5.21 -3.19
CA PRO A 551 -7.21 -5.73 -2.94
C PRO A 551 -7.25 -7.23 -3.24
N ILE A 552 -7.81 -8.02 -2.34
CA ILE A 552 -7.96 -9.48 -2.51
C ILE A 552 -8.83 -9.79 -3.73
N SER A 553 -9.80 -8.93 -4.04
CA SER A 553 -10.64 -9.04 -5.23
C SER A 553 -9.83 -9.05 -6.54
N TRP A 554 -8.66 -8.39 -6.58
CA TRP A 554 -7.79 -8.39 -7.75
C TRP A 554 -7.23 -9.79 -8.06
N PHE A 555 -6.91 -10.57 -7.02
CA PHE A 555 -6.36 -11.93 -7.14
C PHE A 555 -7.44 -13.00 -7.33
N THR A 556 -8.62 -12.79 -6.73
CA THR A 556 -9.66 -13.84 -6.67
C THR A 556 -10.77 -13.65 -7.70
N GLY A 557 -10.89 -12.47 -8.31
CA GLY A 557 -12.02 -12.12 -9.17
C GLY A 557 -13.35 -11.99 -8.42
N LYS A 558 -13.37 -12.17 -7.11
CA LYS A 558 -14.57 -12.01 -6.27
C LYS A 558 -14.54 -10.65 -5.60
N LYS A 559 -15.67 -9.95 -5.62
CA LYS A 559 -15.79 -8.67 -4.91
C LYS A 559 -15.56 -8.85 -3.42
N SER A 560 -14.66 -8.05 -2.88
CA SER A 560 -14.34 -8.01 -1.46
C SER A 560 -13.68 -6.69 -1.13
N ARG A 561 -13.96 -6.14 0.03
CA ARG A 561 -13.23 -5.00 0.61
C ARG A 561 -11.95 -5.44 1.33
N SER A 562 -11.71 -6.74 1.40
CA SER A 562 -10.50 -7.28 2.03
C SER A 562 -9.25 -6.87 1.25
N ILE A 563 -8.24 -6.47 1.98
CA ILE A 563 -6.98 -5.95 1.46
C ILE A 563 -5.85 -6.75 2.09
N THR A 564 -4.83 -7.07 1.30
CA THR A 564 -3.54 -7.52 1.81
C THR A 564 -2.56 -6.36 1.84
N HIS A 565 -1.67 -6.35 2.81
CA HIS A 565 -0.72 -5.27 3.05
C HIS A 565 0.67 -5.85 3.26
N ALA A 566 1.67 -5.21 2.66
CA ALA A 566 3.07 -5.54 2.83
C ALA A 566 3.89 -4.26 3.08
N VAL A 567 4.84 -4.36 4.00
CA VAL A 567 5.86 -3.32 4.23
C VAL A 567 7.21 -3.91 3.90
N ILE A 568 7.91 -3.27 2.97
CA ILE A 568 9.27 -3.62 2.59
C ILE A 568 10.17 -2.57 3.25
N LYS A 569 10.89 -2.99 4.28
CA LYS A 569 11.81 -2.10 5.00
C LYS A 569 13.16 -2.80 5.23
N PRO A 570 14.25 -2.04 5.38
CA PRO A 570 15.52 -2.57 5.85
C PRO A 570 15.35 -3.22 7.23
N ILE A 571 16.44 -3.72 7.78
CA ILE A 571 16.43 -4.35 9.10
C ILE A 571 15.79 -3.42 10.13
N THR A 572 14.89 -3.98 10.92
CA THR A 572 14.17 -3.28 11.96
C THR A 572 15.11 -2.68 12.99
N GLY A 573 15.12 -1.35 13.07
CA GLY A 573 15.84 -0.58 14.09
C GLY A 573 14.88 -0.08 15.17
N ASP A 574 15.45 0.46 16.25
CA ASP A 574 14.68 1.04 17.36
C ASP A 574 14.39 2.52 17.15
N GLY A 575 15.32 3.26 16.53
CA GLY A 575 15.14 4.68 16.23
C GLY A 575 14.02 4.91 15.20
N GLY A 576 13.15 5.89 15.46
CA GLY A 576 12.00 6.19 14.59
C GLY A 576 10.87 5.16 14.64
N ALA A 577 10.92 4.20 15.57
CA ALA A 577 9.94 3.14 15.67
C ALA A 577 8.58 3.64 16.16
N LYS A 578 7.51 3.16 15.53
CA LYS A 578 6.10 3.42 15.89
C LYS A 578 5.41 2.12 16.32
N LEU A 579 4.23 2.23 16.93
CA LEU A 579 3.34 1.08 17.11
C LEU A 579 2.85 0.57 15.73
N GLU A 580 2.87 -0.75 15.55
CA GLU A 580 2.44 -1.43 14.31
C GLU A 580 1.03 -1.99 14.48
N LEU A 581 0.04 -1.13 14.34
CA LEU A 581 -1.37 -1.48 14.51
C LEU A 581 -1.99 -1.97 13.19
N SER A 582 -3.07 -2.72 13.31
CA SER A 582 -3.92 -3.04 12.16
C SER A 582 -4.48 -1.75 11.52
N GLU A 583 -4.61 -1.71 10.18
CA GLU A 583 -5.00 -0.48 9.45
C GLU A 583 -6.35 0.09 9.86
N ASP A 584 -7.30 -0.76 10.23
CA ASP A 584 -8.63 -0.35 10.73
C ASP A 584 -8.56 0.38 12.09
N LYS A 585 -7.39 0.45 12.70
CA LYS A 585 -7.09 1.23 13.92
C LYS A 585 -6.58 2.65 13.63
N TYR A 586 -6.58 3.09 12.37
CA TYR A 586 -6.17 4.45 12.00
C TYR A 586 -7.35 5.22 11.43
N LEU A 587 -7.82 6.21 12.19
CA LEU A 587 -9.03 6.99 11.87
C LEU A 587 -8.96 7.74 10.54
N TYR A 588 -7.77 8.23 10.17
CA TYR A 588 -7.63 8.94 8.90
C TYR A 588 -8.11 8.09 7.71
N TYR A 589 -7.73 6.82 7.66
CA TYR A 589 -8.13 5.93 6.58
C TYR A 589 -9.62 5.59 6.63
N VAL A 590 -10.18 5.48 7.85
CA VAL A 590 -11.62 5.26 8.03
C VAL A 590 -12.42 6.45 7.51
N VAL A 591 -11.99 7.68 7.83
CA VAL A 591 -12.75 8.90 7.48
C VAL A 591 -12.52 9.32 6.03
N SER A 592 -11.28 9.29 5.53
CA SER A 592 -10.94 9.75 4.17
C SER A 592 -11.50 8.85 3.07
N GLU A 593 -11.82 7.61 3.37
CA GLU A 593 -12.47 6.71 2.40
C GLU A 593 -13.80 7.27 1.90
N TYR A 594 -14.50 8.03 2.74
CA TYR A 594 -15.85 8.55 2.46
C TYR A 594 -15.87 10.06 2.20
N ASP A 595 -14.72 10.70 1.98
CA ASP A 595 -14.66 12.13 1.73
C ASP A 595 -15.07 12.51 0.29
N ALA A 596 -15.37 13.80 0.08
CA ALA A 596 -15.85 14.30 -1.20
C ALA A 596 -14.83 14.08 -2.33
N LYS A 597 -13.52 14.15 -2.01
CA LYS A 597 -12.46 13.93 -2.99
C LYS A 597 -12.46 12.49 -3.49
N ASN A 598 -12.45 11.50 -2.59
CA ASN A 598 -12.45 10.09 -2.98
C ASN A 598 -13.72 9.71 -3.77
N ILE A 599 -14.87 10.28 -3.37
CA ILE A 599 -16.13 10.10 -4.11
C ILE A 599 -16.02 10.73 -5.50
N SER A 600 -15.51 11.97 -5.65
CA SER A 600 -15.40 12.67 -6.94
C SER A 600 -14.43 12.00 -7.89
N ASP A 601 -13.25 11.63 -7.43
CA ASP A 601 -12.19 11.01 -8.25
C ASP A 601 -12.65 9.69 -8.89
N ASN A 602 -13.63 9.04 -8.27
CA ASN A 602 -14.20 7.78 -8.72
C ASN A 602 -15.63 7.89 -9.28
N TRP A 603 -16.16 9.11 -9.46
CA TRP A 603 -17.56 9.34 -9.77
C TRP A 603 -18.04 8.73 -11.09
N LYS A 604 -17.13 8.57 -12.07
CA LYS A 604 -17.44 7.92 -13.37
C LYS A 604 -17.97 6.49 -13.23
N ARG A 605 -17.91 5.89 -12.04
CA ARG A 605 -18.47 4.56 -11.77
C ARG A 605 -19.87 4.56 -11.16
N VAL A 606 -20.48 5.73 -10.97
CA VAL A 606 -21.79 5.84 -10.31
C VAL A 606 -22.89 5.02 -10.99
N PHE A 607 -22.85 4.90 -12.30
CA PHE A 607 -23.84 4.12 -13.06
C PHE A 607 -23.45 2.65 -13.33
N ARG A 608 -22.33 2.19 -12.79
CA ARG A 608 -21.82 0.82 -13.00
C ARG A 608 -22.31 -0.18 -11.96
#